data_0be77d9189cc883b17fd2032be9072c0
#
_entry.id   0be77d9189cc883b17fd2032be9072c0
#
_cell.length_a   1.000
_cell.length_b   1.000
_cell.length_c   1.000
_cell.angle_alpha   90.00
_cell.angle_beta   90.00
_cell.angle_gamma   90.00
#
_symmetry.space_group_name_H-M   'P 1'
#
loop_
_entity.id
_entity.type
_entity.pdbx_description
1 polymer ?
#
loop_
_entity_poly.entity_id
_entity_poly.type
_entity_poly.pdbx_seq_one_letter_code
_entity_poly.pdbx_strand_id
1 'polypeptide(L)'
;MKFAFFTLGCKVNLFETQALMQLAASRGHEIVDKGADAVIVNTCTVTSVSDHKNIRAFHKLRRDNPHAVIAACGCFAQTDPDRIRATGEVDLVCGTGNRAQTIELCEAAVGGRNVPAPQADNKQYEVLPAGVPKGRTRALLKIEDACNNFCAYCIMPYARGRVRTRPCELV
;
A
#
# COMPACT_ATOMS: atom_id res chain seq x y z
N MET A 1 14.50 -5.61 10.88
CA MET A 1 13.88 -6.43 9.84
C MET A 1 14.17 -5.84 8.47
N LYS A 2 14.07 -6.65 7.42
CA LYS A 2 14.26 -6.25 6.02
C LYS A 2 12.91 -6.14 5.33
N PHE A 3 12.62 -4.98 4.74
CA PHE A 3 11.40 -4.73 3.99
C PHE A 3 11.70 -4.55 2.51
N ALA A 4 10.90 -5.17 1.66
CA ALA A 4 10.83 -4.87 0.23
C ALA A 4 9.50 -4.21 -0.12
N PHE A 5 9.50 -3.33 -1.12
CA PHE A 5 8.31 -2.62 -1.56
C PHE A 5 8.09 -2.80 -3.05
N PHE A 6 6.87 -3.12 -3.42
CA PHE A 6 6.46 -3.25 -4.81
C PHE A 6 5.27 -2.33 -5.10
N THR A 7 5.39 -1.48 -6.12
CA THR A 7 4.36 -0.48 -6.45
C THR A 7 3.74 -0.79 -7.80
N LEU A 8 2.42 -0.92 -7.79
CA LEU A 8 1.60 -0.95 -8.99
C LEU A 8 0.70 0.29 -9.01
N GLY A 9 0.51 0.89 -10.21
CA GLY A 9 -0.47 1.93 -10.42
C GLY A 9 0.06 3.31 -10.73
N CYS A 10 -0.51 4.33 -10.09
CA CYS A 10 -0.34 5.73 -10.45
C CYS A 10 0.73 6.45 -9.60
N LYS A 11 0.92 7.76 -9.87
CA LYS A 11 1.85 8.61 -9.10
C LYS A 11 1.49 8.69 -7.61
N VAL A 12 0.20 8.59 -7.27
CA VAL A 12 -0.25 8.60 -5.87
C VAL A 12 0.25 7.33 -5.15
N ASN A 13 0.11 6.14 -5.77
CA ASN A 13 0.66 4.90 -5.21
C ASN A 13 2.18 4.99 -5.03
N LEU A 14 2.88 5.62 -5.98
CA LEU A 14 4.32 5.81 -5.87
C LEU A 14 4.69 6.70 -4.68
N PHE A 15 4.00 7.83 -4.49
CA PHE A 15 4.17 8.69 -3.32
C PHE A 15 3.93 7.91 -2.02
N GLU A 16 2.83 7.17 -1.94
CA GLU A 16 2.46 6.38 -0.76
C GLU A 16 3.50 5.30 -0.45
N THR A 17 4.02 4.62 -1.48
CA THR A 17 5.11 3.64 -1.28
C THR A 17 6.38 4.30 -0.77
N GLN A 18 6.78 5.45 -1.32
CA GLN A 18 7.95 6.19 -0.85
C GLN A 18 7.80 6.62 0.61
N ALA A 19 6.60 7.07 0.99
CA ALA A 19 6.29 7.42 2.37
C ALA A 19 6.37 6.21 3.31
N LEU A 20 5.87 5.05 2.88
CA LEU A 20 5.99 3.80 3.65
C LEU A 20 7.44 3.34 3.78
N MET A 21 8.25 3.47 2.73
CA MET A 21 9.69 3.18 2.81
C MET A 21 10.40 4.06 3.83
N GLN A 22 10.07 5.36 3.84
CA GLN A 22 10.62 6.29 4.83
C GLN A 22 10.16 5.96 6.24
N LEU A 23 8.89 5.61 6.42
CA LEU A 23 8.33 5.19 7.70
C LEU A 23 9.02 3.92 8.22
N ALA A 24 9.21 2.91 7.37
CA ALA A 24 9.94 1.70 7.74
C ALA A 24 11.40 2.01 8.15
N ALA A 25 12.09 2.86 7.37
CA ALA A 25 13.45 3.27 7.68
C ALA A 25 13.56 4.04 9.01
N SER A 26 12.61 4.94 9.31
CA SER A 26 12.56 5.69 10.57
C SER A 26 12.31 4.79 11.80
N ARG A 27 11.71 3.61 11.59
CA ARG A 27 11.52 2.58 12.62
C ARG A 27 12.74 1.63 12.74
N GLY A 28 13.84 1.91 12.03
CA GLY A 28 15.08 1.13 12.08
C GLY A 28 15.07 -0.11 11.18
N HIS A 29 14.20 -0.18 10.19
CA HIS A 29 14.18 -1.28 9.24
C HIS A 29 15.07 -1.00 8.02
N GLU A 30 15.66 -2.04 7.49
CA GLU A 30 16.44 -2.01 6.26
C GLU A 30 15.50 -2.15 5.03
N ILE A 31 15.69 -1.33 4.02
CA ILE A 31 14.97 -1.42 2.74
C ILE A 31 15.84 -2.17 1.75
N VAL A 32 15.33 -3.29 1.26
CA VAL A 32 16.08 -4.21 0.38
C VAL A 32 15.29 -4.55 -0.88
N ASP A 33 15.98 -4.95 -1.94
CA ASP A 33 15.36 -5.43 -3.18
C ASP A 33 15.09 -6.94 -3.16
N LYS A 34 15.87 -7.70 -2.35
CA LYS A 34 15.79 -9.17 -2.24
C LYS A 34 16.07 -9.62 -0.81
N GLY A 35 15.54 -10.79 -0.48
CA GLY A 35 15.77 -11.39 0.84
C GLY A 35 15.09 -10.61 1.97
N ALA A 36 13.88 -10.11 1.71
CA ALA A 36 13.07 -9.41 2.68
C ALA A 36 12.39 -10.37 3.65
N ASP A 37 12.21 -9.90 4.90
CA ASP A 37 11.34 -10.56 5.89
C ASP A 37 9.86 -10.26 5.62
N ALA A 38 9.59 -9.06 5.08
CA ALA A 38 8.26 -8.64 4.67
C ALA A 38 8.29 -7.89 3.32
N VAL A 39 7.28 -8.13 2.49
CA VAL A 39 7.08 -7.47 1.19
C VAL A 39 5.76 -6.71 1.21
N ILE A 40 5.79 -5.39 1.04
CA ILE A 40 4.58 -4.57 0.95
C ILE A 40 4.28 -4.25 -0.51
N VAL A 41 3.08 -4.63 -0.96
CA VAL A 41 2.60 -4.42 -2.34
C VAL A 41 1.52 -3.34 -2.33
N ASN A 42 1.83 -2.17 -2.88
CA ASN A 42 0.83 -1.11 -3.07
C ASN A 42 0.11 -1.31 -4.39
N THR A 43 -1.16 -1.67 -4.31
CA THR A 43 -1.98 -2.18 -5.40
C THR A 43 -2.83 -1.11 -6.09
N CYS A 44 -3.20 -1.34 -7.33
CA CYS A 44 -4.03 -0.46 -8.15
C CYS A 44 -5.21 -1.23 -8.76
N THR A 45 -6.37 -0.55 -8.91
CA THR A 45 -7.58 -1.12 -9.52
C THR A 45 -8.25 -0.18 -10.54
N VAL A 46 -7.51 0.78 -11.10
CA VAL A 46 -8.09 1.74 -12.06
C VAL A 46 -8.57 1.07 -13.34
N THR A 47 -7.99 -0.07 -13.71
CA THR A 47 -8.41 -0.87 -14.87
C THR A 47 -8.39 -2.36 -14.54
N SER A 48 -9.22 -3.16 -15.23
CA SER A 48 -9.19 -4.63 -15.12
C SER A 48 -7.81 -5.23 -15.43
N VAL A 49 -7.05 -4.60 -16.34
CA VAL A 49 -5.65 -4.98 -16.61
C VAL A 49 -4.77 -4.79 -15.38
N SER A 50 -5.04 -3.76 -14.57
CA SER A 50 -4.31 -3.55 -13.31
C SER A 50 -4.56 -4.67 -12.32
N ASP A 51 -5.80 -5.17 -12.22
CA ASP A 51 -6.15 -6.26 -11.31
C ASP A 51 -5.40 -7.54 -11.67
N HIS A 52 -5.36 -7.89 -12.95
CA HIS A 52 -4.55 -9.04 -13.43
C HIS A 52 -3.04 -8.87 -13.17
N LYS A 53 -2.52 -7.64 -13.28
CA LYS A 53 -1.12 -7.35 -12.94
C LYS A 53 -0.84 -7.54 -11.46
N ASN A 54 -1.77 -7.13 -10.58
CA ASN A 54 -1.63 -7.37 -9.14
C ASN A 54 -1.55 -8.87 -8.83
N ILE A 55 -2.48 -9.67 -9.36
CA ILE A 55 -2.50 -11.12 -9.11
C ILE A 55 -1.20 -11.79 -9.59
N ARG A 56 -0.73 -11.46 -10.80
CA ARG A 56 0.55 -11.97 -11.32
C ARG A 56 1.73 -11.54 -10.44
N ALA A 57 1.70 -10.32 -9.92
CA ALA A 57 2.73 -9.83 -9.02
C ALA A 57 2.75 -10.62 -7.69
N PHE A 58 1.59 -10.93 -7.10
CA PHE A 58 1.52 -11.75 -5.87
C PHE A 58 2.15 -13.12 -6.07
N HIS A 59 1.76 -13.87 -7.13
CA HIS A 59 2.37 -15.17 -7.45
C HIS A 59 3.89 -15.07 -7.65
N LYS A 60 4.36 -14.03 -8.35
CA LYS A 60 5.79 -13.82 -8.55
C LYS A 60 6.50 -13.52 -7.22
N LEU A 61 5.97 -12.59 -6.43
CA LEU A 61 6.59 -12.17 -5.18
C LEU A 61 6.63 -13.30 -4.14
N ARG A 62 5.59 -14.14 -4.06
CA ARG A 62 5.58 -15.32 -3.21
C ARG A 62 6.64 -16.33 -3.63
N ARG A 63 6.74 -16.61 -4.93
CA ARG A 63 7.78 -17.51 -5.45
C ARG A 63 9.19 -17.00 -5.19
N ASP A 64 9.41 -15.68 -5.35
CA ASP A 64 10.71 -15.05 -5.17
C ASP A 64 11.06 -14.86 -3.67
N ASN A 65 10.05 -14.88 -2.77
CA ASN A 65 10.18 -14.69 -1.32
C ASN A 65 9.28 -15.68 -0.56
N PRO A 66 9.59 -16.99 -0.57
CA PRO A 66 8.68 -18.04 -0.05
C PRO A 66 8.40 -17.93 1.45
N HIS A 67 9.29 -17.34 2.22
CA HIS A 67 9.19 -17.22 3.68
C HIS A 67 8.82 -15.81 4.16
N ALA A 68 8.76 -14.81 3.26
CA ALA A 68 8.43 -13.45 3.64
C ALA A 68 6.93 -13.28 3.90
N VAL A 69 6.57 -12.40 4.81
CA VAL A 69 5.21 -11.91 4.95
C VAL A 69 4.88 -11.01 3.78
N ILE A 70 3.86 -11.34 2.99
CA ILE A 70 3.38 -10.50 1.88
C ILE A 70 2.14 -9.74 2.32
N ALA A 71 2.24 -8.41 2.34
CA ALA A 71 1.15 -7.51 2.67
C ALA A 71 0.70 -6.72 1.44
N ALA A 72 -0.59 -6.77 1.12
CA ALA A 72 -1.20 -5.94 0.08
C ALA A 72 -1.91 -4.73 0.70
N CYS A 73 -1.64 -3.54 0.18
CA CYS A 73 -2.38 -2.32 0.49
C CYS A 73 -2.78 -1.58 -0.80
N GLY A 74 -3.51 -0.48 -0.68
CA GLY A 74 -3.90 0.33 -1.82
C GLY A 74 -5.26 -0.01 -2.42
N CYS A 75 -5.51 0.46 -3.64
CA CYS A 75 -6.85 0.51 -4.21
C CYS A 75 -7.48 -0.88 -4.44
N PHE A 76 -6.74 -1.83 -4.99
CA PHE A 76 -7.27 -3.18 -5.21
C PHE A 76 -7.50 -3.92 -3.89
N ALA A 77 -6.61 -3.75 -2.92
CA ALA A 77 -6.79 -4.30 -1.58
C ALA A 77 -8.03 -3.72 -0.87
N GLN A 78 -8.43 -2.49 -1.20
CA GLN A 78 -9.64 -1.87 -0.69
C GLN A 78 -10.91 -2.35 -1.37
N THR A 79 -10.89 -2.51 -2.70
CA THR A 79 -12.11 -2.77 -3.50
C THR A 79 -12.45 -4.24 -3.59
N ASP A 80 -11.47 -5.13 -3.59
CA ASP A 80 -11.66 -6.57 -3.77
C ASP A 80 -10.68 -7.39 -2.89
N PRO A 81 -10.76 -7.24 -1.56
CA PRO A 81 -9.87 -7.93 -0.62
C PRO A 81 -10.03 -9.44 -0.69
N ASP A 82 -11.24 -9.94 -0.96
CA ASP A 82 -11.52 -11.39 -0.98
C ASP A 82 -10.87 -12.06 -2.18
N ARG A 83 -10.82 -11.39 -3.33
CA ARG A 83 -10.10 -11.88 -4.50
C ARG A 83 -8.59 -11.97 -4.26
N ILE A 84 -8.03 -11.05 -3.46
CA ILE A 84 -6.63 -11.13 -3.04
C ILE A 84 -6.42 -12.32 -2.12
N ARG A 85 -7.27 -12.48 -1.09
CA ARG A 85 -7.19 -13.60 -0.15
C ARG A 85 -7.32 -14.95 -0.85
N ALA A 86 -8.20 -15.03 -1.85
CA ALA A 86 -8.42 -16.24 -2.64
C ALA A 86 -7.18 -16.71 -3.44
N THR A 87 -6.17 -15.83 -3.65
CA THR A 87 -4.92 -16.25 -4.29
C THR A 87 -4.08 -17.16 -3.41
N GLY A 88 -4.24 -17.11 -2.07
CA GLY A 88 -3.39 -17.82 -1.11
C GLY A 88 -1.96 -17.31 -1.00
N GLU A 89 -1.61 -16.22 -1.71
CA GLU A 89 -0.24 -15.71 -1.80
C GLU A 89 0.04 -14.53 -0.87
N VAL A 90 -1.01 -13.91 -0.33
CA VAL A 90 -0.94 -12.69 0.47
C VAL A 90 -1.37 -12.97 1.91
N ASP A 91 -0.51 -12.66 2.86
CA ASP A 91 -0.75 -12.91 4.29
C ASP A 91 -1.59 -11.82 4.94
N LEU A 92 -1.41 -10.56 4.51
CA LEU A 92 -2.07 -9.40 5.07
C LEU A 92 -2.72 -8.56 3.98
N VAL A 93 -3.99 -8.19 4.16
CA VAL A 93 -4.71 -7.31 3.22
C VAL A 93 -5.15 -6.06 3.97
N CYS A 94 -4.55 -4.92 3.64
CA CYS A 94 -4.81 -3.61 4.21
C CYS A 94 -5.48 -2.70 3.18
N GLY A 95 -6.30 -1.76 3.63
CA GLY A 95 -7.00 -0.86 2.74
C GLY A 95 -6.19 0.37 2.29
N THR A 96 -6.91 1.44 1.98
CA THR A 96 -6.35 2.73 1.56
C THR A 96 -6.28 3.78 2.67
N GLY A 97 -6.88 3.56 3.83
CA GLY A 97 -6.91 4.52 4.94
C GLY A 97 -5.98 4.19 6.11
N ASN A 98 -5.25 3.09 6.06
CA ASN A 98 -4.42 2.60 7.17
C ASN A 98 -3.08 2.02 6.69
N ARG A 99 -2.49 2.62 5.65
CA ARG A 99 -1.24 2.13 5.06
C ARG A 99 -0.06 2.15 6.04
N ALA A 100 0.01 3.18 6.89
CA ALA A 100 1.05 3.28 7.91
C ALA A 100 1.05 2.07 8.85
N GLN A 101 -0.14 1.58 9.22
CA GLN A 101 -0.28 0.40 10.07
C GLN A 101 0.20 -0.89 9.39
N THR A 102 0.31 -0.92 8.05
CA THR A 102 0.79 -2.11 7.33
C THR A 102 2.19 -2.53 7.81
N ILE A 103 3.03 -1.57 8.18
CA ILE A 103 4.38 -1.85 8.71
C ILE A 103 4.30 -2.59 10.05
N GLU A 104 3.47 -2.09 10.98
CA GLU A 104 3.26 -2.68 12.31
C GLU A 104 2.65 -4.08 12.21
N LEU A 105 1.72 -4.27 11.27
CA LEU A 105 1.12 -5.57 11.00
C LEU A 105 2.15 -6.57 10.46
N CYS A 106 3.05 -6.13 9.57
CA CYS A 106 4.15 -6.95 9.08
C CYS A 106 5.12 -7.32 10.21
N GLU A 107 5.49 -6.37 11.07
CA GLU A 107 6.34 -6.61 12.24
C GLU A 107 5.72 -7.69 13.16
N ALA A 108 4.41 -7.57 13.39
CA ALA A 108 3.68 -8.52 14.21
C ALA A 108 3.61 -9.91 13.58
N ALA A 109 3.33 -9.98 12.27
CA ALA A 109 3.20 -11.25 11.54
C ALA A 109 4.55 -11.98 11.44
N VAL A 110 5.65 -11.27 11.16
CA VAL A 110 6.99 -11.85 11.18
C VAL A 110 7.36 -12.36 12.58
N GLY A 111 6.89 -11.69 13.64
CA GLY A 111 7.03 -12.14 15.03
C GLY A 111 6.09 -13.28 15.42
N GLY A 112 5.36 -13.89 14.49
CA GLY A 112 4.45 -15.02 14.73
C GLY A 112 3.13 -14.63 15.40
N ARG A 113 2.80 -13.36 15.51
CA ARG A 113 1.52 -12.87 16.05
C ARG A 113 0.47 -12.80 14.96
N ASN A 114 -0.65 -13.45 15.17
CA ASN A 114 -1.81 -13.30 14.29
C ASN A 114 -2.55 -12.00 14.64
N VAL A 115 -2.38 -10.97 13.82
CA VAL A 115 -3.07 -9.68 13.98
C VAL A 115 -4.04 -9.52 12.82
N PRO A 116 -5.35 -9.41 13.09
CA PRO A 116 -6.32 -9.12 12.04
C PRO A 116 -6.02 -7.76 11.43
N ALA A 117 -5.98 -7.71 10.09
CA ALA A 117 -5.83 -6.44 9.40
C ALA A 117 -7.03 -5.53 9.72
N PRO A 118 -6.83 -4.31 10.20
CA PRO A 118 -7.92 -3.40 10.54
C PRO A 118 -8.72 -3.04 9.28
N GLN A 119 -10.03 -2.85 9.46
CA GLN A 119 -10.83 -2.26 8.41
C GLN A 119 -10.33 -0.85 8.11
N ALA A 120 -10.17 -0.54 6.83
CA ALA A 120 -9.70 0.78 6.41
C ALA A 120 -10.72 1.86 6.80
N ASP A 121 -10.32 2.81 7.62
CA ASP A 121 -11.11 4.02 7.86
C ASP A 121 -10.69 5.10 6.85
N ASN A 122 -11.54 5.31 5.84
CA ASN A 122 -11.34 6.31 4.81
C ASN A 122 -12.01 7.67 5.14
N LYS A 123 -12.33 7.96 6.40
CA LYS A 123 -12.98 9.22 6.79
C LYS A 123 -12.00 10.37 6.96
N GLN A 124 -10.79 10.08 7.43
CA GLN A 124 -9.76 11.09 7.66
C GLN A 124 -8.63 11.01 6.63
N TYR A 125 -7.94 12.12 6.41
CA TYR A 125 -6.74 12.13 5.58
C TYR A 125 -5.60 11.40 6.31
N GLU A 126 -5.05 10.38 5.67
CA GLU A 126 -3.88 9.67 6.20
C GLU A 126 -2.62 10.51 5.99
N VAL A 127 -2.08 11.05 7.06
CA VAL A 127 -0.83 11.83 7.02
C VAL A 127 0.35 10.86 6.95
N LEU A 128 0.93 10.76 5.77
CA LEU A 128 2.15 10.00 5.54
C LEU A 128 3.34 10.97 5.43
N PRO A 129 4.55 10.57 5.85
CA PRO A 129 5.75 11.39 5.67
C PRO A 129 5.98 11.66 4.19
N ALA A 130 6.54 12.81 3.86
CA ALA A 130 6.94 13.11 2.49
C ALA A 130 8.10 12.21 2.08
N GLY A 131 7.85 11.25 1.21
CA GLY A 131 8.89 10.39 0.68
C GLY A 131 9.89 11.17 -0.16
N VAL A 132 11.17 11.08 0.14
CA VAL A 132 12.22 11.69 -0.68
C VAL A 132 12.57 10.73 -1.81
N PRO A 133 12.26 11.05 -3.08
CA PRO A 133 12.56 10.17 -4.20
C PRO A 133 14.07 10.16 -4.46
N LYS A 134 14.73 9.04 -4.18
CA LYS A 134 16.13 8.86 -4.58
C LYS A 134 16.25 8.88 -6.11
N GLY A 135 17.15 9.71 -6.63
CA GLY A 135 17.48 9.76 -8.07
C GLY A 135 16.41 10.42 -8.97
N ARG A 136 15.45 11.17 -8.41
CA ARG A 136 14.46 11.93 -9.20
C ARG A 136 14.63 13.43 -8.99
N THR A 137 14.42 14.20 -10.07
CA THR A 137 14.49 15.66 -10.05
C THR A 137 13.20 16.34 -9.55
N ARG A 138 12.10 15.56 -9.39
CA ARG A 138 10.78 16.08 -9.00
C ARG A 138 10.34 15.40 -7.72
N ALA A 139 9.96 16.21 -6.73
CA ALA A 139 9.25 15.75 -5.54
C ALA A 139 7.74 15.57 -5.84
N LEU A 140 7.10 14.66 -5.15
CA LEU A 140 5.66 14.49 -5.16
C LEU A 140 5.12 14.94 -3.80
N LEU A 141 4.13 15.82 -3.80
CA LEU A 141 3.39 16.23 -2.61
C LEU A 141 1.93 15.85 -2.79
N LYS A 142 1.42 15.02 -1.90
CA LYS A 142 0.00 14.64 -1.87
C LYS A 142 -0.72 15.59 -0.92
N ILE A 143 -1.50 16.52 -1.45
CA ILE A 143 -2.29 17.50 -0.69
C ILE A 143 -3.75 17.10 -0.55
N GLU A 144 -4.22 16.19 -1.41
CA GLU A 144 -5.61 15.73 -1.45
C GLU A 144 -5.67 14.25 -1.80
N ASP A 145 -6.71 13.55 -1.35
CA ASP A 145 -6.99 12.16 -1.69
C ASP A 145 -8.47 11.97 -2.02
N ALA A 146 -8.77 11.00 -2.90
CA ALA A 146 -10.10 10.57 -3.28
C ALA A 146 -10.86 11.55 -4.22
N CYS A 147 -12.20 11.39 -4.35
CA CYS A 147 -13.00 12.21 -5.26
C CYS A 147 -14.49 12.16 -4.88
N ASN A 148 -15.21 13.26 -5.08
CA ASN A 148 -16.66 13.37 -4.82
C ASN A 148 -17.54 13.29 -6.08
N ASN A 149 -16.97 13.18 -7.29
CA ASN A 149 -17.73 13.30 -8.53
C ASN A 149 -18.56 12.05 -8.89
N PHE A 150 -18.19 10.87 -8.41
CA PHE A 150 -18.90 9.61 -8.68
C PHE A 150 -19.24 9.38 -10.16
N CYS A 151 -18.31 9.71 -11.07
CA CYS A 151 -18.49 9.46 -12.50
C CYS A 151 -18.77 7.98 -12.76
N ALA A 152 -19.67 7.66 -13.68
CA ALA A 152 -20.18 6.31 -13.94
C ALA A 152 -19.09 5.27 -14.25
N TYR A 153 -17.95 5.69 -14.78
CA TYR A 153 -16.81 4.83 -15.13
C TYR A 153 -15.68 4.84 -14.11
N CYS A 154 -15.79 5.61 -13.00
CA CYS A 154 -14.67 5.88 -12.12
C CYS A 154 -14.75 5.11 -10.80
N ILE A 155 -13.72 4.30 -10.53
CA ILE A 155 -13.60 3.52 -9.29
C ILE A 155 -13.08 4.34 -8.09
N MET A 156 -12.55 5.56 -8.31
CA MET A 156 -11.84 6.31 -7.28
C MET A 156 -12.65 6.59 -6.01
N PRO A 157 -13.92 7.02 -6.08
CA PRO A 157 -14.73 7.23 -4.87
C PRO A 157 -14.94 5.96 -4.05
N TYR A 158 -14.97 4.81 -4.70
CA TYR A 158 -15.15 3.50 -4.05
C TYR A 158 -13.84 2.98 -3.45
N ALA A 159 -12.73 3.17 -4.16
CA ALA A 159 -11.42 2.71 -3.72
C ALA A 159 -10.80 3.60 -2.62
N ARG A 160 -11.02 4.92 -2.71
CA ARG A 160 -10.36 5.91 -1.84
C ARG A 160 -11.32 6.71 -0.96
N GLY A 161 -12.64 6.60 -1.19
CA GLY A 161 -13.66 7.33 -0.45
C GLY A 161 -13.91 8.74 -0.99
N ARG A 162 -14.45 9.60 -0.11
CA ARG A 162 -14.72 11.02 -0.43
C ARG A 162 -13.45 11.85 -0.30
N VAL A 163 -13.44 13.03 -0.93
CA VAL A 163 -12.32 13.99 -0.87
C VAL A 163 -11.94 14.30 0.57
N ARG A 164 -10.65 14.21 0.83
CA ARG A 164 -10.00 14.58 2.08
C ARG A 164 -8.75 15.36 1.76
N THR A 165 -8.55 16.45 2.47
CA THR A 165 -7.40 17.34 2.27
C THR A 165 -6.37 17.15 3.37
N ARG A 166 -5.11 17.32 3.04
CA ARG A 166 -4.03 17.42 4.00
C ARG A 166 -4.18 18.73 4.78
N PRO A 167 -4.08 18.73 6.11
CA PRO A 167 -4.05 19.96 6.88
C PRO A 167 -2.93 20.90 6.40
N CYS A 168 -3.24 22.21 6.24
CA CYS A 168 -2.30 23.17 5.68
C CYS A 168 -1.00 23.28 6.49
N GLU A 169 -1.10 23.14 7.82
CA GLU A 169 0.02 23.16 8.76
C GLU A 169 0.97 21.96 8.60
N LEU A 170 0.56 20.93 7.85
CA LEU A 170 1.36 19.73 7.59
C LEU A 170 1.88 19.66 6.14
N VAL A 171 1.60 20.70 5.34
CA VAL A 171 2.13 20.84 3.98
C VAL A 171 3.51 21.49 4.03
#